data_51663aaeb239aec7d55abcf17722d5f0
#
_entry.id   51663aaeb239aec7d55abcf17722d5f0
#
_cell.length_a   1.000
_cell.length_b   1.000
_cell.length_c   1.000
_cell.angle_alpha   90.00
_cell.angle_beta   90.00
_cell.angle_gamma   90.00
#
_symmetry.space_group_name_H-M   'P 1'
#
loop_
_entity.id
_entity.type
_entity.pdbx_description
1 polymer ?
#
loop_
_entity_poly.entity_id
_entity_poly.type
_entity_poly.pdbx_seq_one_letter_code
_entity_poly.pdbx_strand_id
1 'polypeptide(L)'
;AMAPVTLAGTLAQQNAEALAGITLTQVVRPGAPSIYGAFTSNVDMRSGSPAFGTPEYAKAAQASGQLARRYGLPFRSSSVTSSNVVDAQSTYESAMSLWGAISGGANIIVHAAGWLEGGLTASFEKLIVDAEMLQMMSEYLRPIEVTPETLALDAIAEAGPGGHFFGVQHTMSRYETAFYQPFLSDRRNFESWQEAGSEDAQKRANRIWKSLLEDYRQPPLDPAIDEELADYVARRKAESPP
;
A
#
# COMPACT_ATOMS: atom_id res chain seq x y z
N ALA A 1 14.10 13.56 -9.69
CA ALA A 1 14.82 13.46 -10.98
C ALA A 1 15.42 14.80 -11.41
N MET A 2 14.74 15.91 -11.17
CA MET A 2 15.17 17.27 -11.58
C MET A 2 15.70 18.10 -10.40
N ALA A 3 16.41 17.48 -9.50
CA ALA A 3 16.94 18.07 -8.29
C ALA A 3 18.44 17.75 -8.19
N PRO A 4 19.20 18.39 -7.27
CA PRO A 4 20.58 18.00 -7.00
C PRO A 4 20.70 16.50 -6.73
N VAL A 5 21.79 15.87 -7.19
CA VAL A 5 21.96 14.42 -7.10
C VAL A 5 22.13 13.88 -5.66
N THR A 6 22.38 14.77 -4.71
CA THR A 6 22.47 14.40 -3.29
C THR A 6 21.10 14.40 -2.62
N LEU A 7 20.82 13.41 -1.79
CA LEU A 7 19.54 13.31 -1.09
C LEU A 7 19.21 14.57 -0.25
N ALA A 8 20.21 15.14 0.42
CA ALA A 8 20.03 16.38 1.18
C ALA A 8 19.64 17.56 0.29
N GLY A 9 20.30 17.71 -0.87
CA GLY A 9 19.97 18.76 -1.83
C GLY A 9 18.58 18.58 -2.44
N THR A 10 18.21 17.35 -2.78
CA THR A 10 16.88 17.01 -3.26
C THR A 10 15.81 17.35 -2.23
N LEU A 11 16.01 17.01 -0.95
CA LEU A 11 15.08 17.31 0.13
C LEU A 11 14.95 18.82 0.37
N ALA A 12 16.05 19.58 0.26
CA ALA A 12 16.00 21.04 0.38
C ALA A 12 15.16 21.68 -0.73
N GLN A 13 15.34 21.24 -1.98
CA GLN A 13 14.55 21.72 -3.11
C GLN A 13 13.07 21.31 -2.96
N GLN A 14 12.78 20.03 -2.69
CA GLN A 14 11.43 19.56 -2.45
C GLN A 14 10.71 20.38 -1.36
N ASN A 15 11.42 20.66 -0.26
CA ASN A 15 10.84 21.43 0.83
C ASN A 15 10.53 22.88 0.41
N ALA A 16 11.39 23.51 -0.37
CA ALA A 16 11.16 24.86 -0.89
C ALA A 16 9.92 24.89 -1.81
N GLU A 17 9.79 23.92 -2.72
CA GLU A 17 8.65 23.81 -3.64
C GLU A 17 7.34 23.53 -2.89
N ALA A 18 7.35 22.62 -1.91
CA ALA A 18 6.19 22.32 -1.08
C ALA A 18 5.72 23.55 -0.29
N LEU A 19 6.66 24.27 0.35
CA LEU A 19 6.34 25.48 1.10
C LEU A 19 5.85 26.62 0.19
N ALA A 20 6.39 26.76 -1.01
CA ALA A 20 5.90 27.74 -1.98
C ALA A 20 4.44 27.48 -2.36
N GLY A 21 4.09 26.23 -2.66
CA GLY A 21 2.70 25.84 -2.96
C GLY A 21 1.76 26.06 -1.77
N ILE A 22 2.17 25.66 -0.58
CA ILE A 22 1.38 25.88 0.66
C ILE A 22 1.20 27.37 0.93
N THR A 23 2.27 28.16 0.79
CA THR A 23 2.19 29.63 0.96
C THR A 23 1.20 30.25 -0.02
N LEU A 24 1.25 29.86 -1.29
CA LEU A 24 0.30 30.33 -2.29
C LEU A 24 -1.14 30.03 -1.89
N THR A 25 -1.43 28.80 -1.43
CA THR A 25 -2.78 28.45 -0.98
C THR A 25 -3.24 29.31 0.20
N GLN A 26 -2.35 29.62 1.14
CA GLN A 26 -2.67 30.49 2.29
C GLN A 26 -2.84 31.95 1.90
N VAL A 27 -2.10 32.43 0.91
CA VAL A 27 -2.29 33.81 0.37
C VAL A 27 -3.64 33.96 -0.30
N VAL A 28 -4.04 32.94 -1.10
CA VAL A 28 -5.34 32.94 -1.79
C VAL A 28 -6.49 32.76 -0.80
N ARG A 29 -6.37 31.88 0.16
CA ARG A 29 -7.38 31.62 1.19
C ARG A 29 -6.70 31.27 2.52
N PRO A 30 -6.57 32.22 3.43
CA PRO A 30 -6.04 31.96 4.77
C PRO A 30 -6.81 30.86 5.49
N GLY A 31 -6.09 29.89 6.09
CA GLY A 31 -6.68 28.73 6.78
C GLY A 31 -7.13 27.60 5.86
N ALA A 32 -6.85 27.65 4.55
CA ALA A 32 -7.13 26.55 3.65
C ALA A 32 -6.40 25.27 4.12
N PRO A 33 -7.10 24.11 4.25
CA PRO A 33 -6.47 22.85 4.63
C PRO A 33 -5.36 22.49 3.64
N SER A 34 -4.18 22.17 4.15
CA SER A 34 -3.03 21.81 3.33
C SER A 34 -2.37 20.53 3.85
N ILE A 35 -1.89 19.72 2.94
CA ILE A 35 -1.15 18.49 3.22
C ILE A 35 0.26 18.64 2.65
N TYR A 36 1.28 18.34 3.46
CA TYR A 36 2.65 18.30 2.97
C TYR A 36 2.81 17.05 2.09
N GLY A 37 2.88 17.24 0.78
CA GLY A 37 3.08 16.17 -0.20
C GLY A 37 4.53 16.08 -0.61
N ALA A 38 5.04 14.86 -0.70
CA ALA A 38 6.37 14.56 -1.18
C ALA A 38 6.37 13.33 -2.07
N PHE A 39 7.01 13.43 -3.23
CA PHE A 39 7.20 12.33 -4.16
C PHE A 39 8.62 12.39 -4.73
N THR A 40 9.59 12.43 -3.82
CA THR A 40 11.01 12.45 -4.18
C THR A 40 11.47 11.05 -4.53
N SER A 41 11.92 10.87 -5.76
CA SER A 41 12.59 9.66 -6.23
C SER A 41 13.99 10.01 -6.74
N ASN A 42 14.93 9.09 -6.59
CA ASN A 42 16.18 9.11 -7.33
C ASN A 42 15.96 8.63 -8.77
N VAL A 43 16.99 8.76 -9.57
CA VAL A 43 17.02 8.32 -10.97
C VAL A 43 18.05 7.21 -11.08
N ASP A 44 17.72 6.16 -11.83
CA ASP A 44 18.76 5.24 -12.30
C ASP A 44 19.64 5.97 -13.30
N MET A 45 20.91 6.19 -12.94
CA MET A 45 21.85 6.99 -13.71
C MET A 45 22.26 6.34 -15.05
N ARG A 46 21.90 5.07 -15.28
CA ARG A 46 22.17 4.36 -16.51
C ARG A 46 21.05 4.51 -17.54
N SER A 47 19.80 4.35 -17.09
CA SER A 47 18.63 4.41 -17.96
C SER A 47 17.96 5.80 -17.99
N GLY A 48 18.23 6.65 -17.00
CA GLY A 48 17.53 7.92 -16.81
C GLY A 48 16.13 7.79 -16.24
N SER A 49 15.67 6.57 -15.95
CA SER A 49 14.33 6.32 -15.43
C SER A 49 14.20 6.63 -13.93
N PRO A 50 13.08 7.14 -13.45
CA PRO A 50 12.83 7.25 -12.02
C PRO A 50 12.93 5.88 -11.34
N ALA A 51 13.63 5.84 -10.20
CA ALA A 51 13.85 4.61 -9.44
C ALA A 51 13.01 4.63 -8.17
N PHE A 52 12.02 3.75 -8.09
CA PHE A 52 11.15 3.60 -6.94
C PHE A 52 11.50 2.35 -6.13
N GLY A 53 11.09 2.32 -4.88
CA GLY A 53 11.41 1.21 -3.99
C GLY A 53 12.87 1.11 -3.58
N THR A 54 13.65 2.15 -3.82
CA THR A 54 15.07 2.22 -3.45
C THR A 54 15.26 2.68 -2.00
N PRO A 55 16.44 2.42 -1.40
CA PRO A 55 16.77 2.96 -0.08
C PRO A 55 16.70 4.47 -0.01
N GLU A 56 17.09 5.17 -1.09
CA GLU A 56 17.03 6.63 -1.19
C GLU A 56 15.59 7.12 -1.16
N TYR A 57 14.67 6.46 -1.89
CA TYR A 57 13.25 6.75 -1.87
C TYR A 57 12.65 6.61 -0.47
N ALA A 58 12.95 5.50 0.22
CA ALA A 58 12.48 5.26 1.58
C ALA A 58 13.01 6.30 2.57
N LYS A 59 14.32 6.63 2.52
CA LYS A 59 14.92 7.68 3.35
C LYS A 59 14.30 9.06 3.07
N ALA A 60 14.03 9.39 1.81
CA ALA A 60 13.38 10.65 1.44
C ALA A 60 11.97 10.73 2.02
N ALA A 61 11.19 9.64 1.98
CA ALA A 61 9.86 9.58 2.59
C ALA A 61 9.91 9.81 4.11
N GLN A 62 10.87 9.16 4.81
CA GLN A 62 11.05 9.36 6.25
C GLN A 62 11.42 10.80 6.62
N ALA A 63 12.37 11.39 5.89
CA ALA A 63 12.79 12.78 6.10
C ALA A 63 11.65 13.77 5.80
N SER A 64 10.88 13.52 4.74
CA SER A 64 9.71 14.32 4.39
C SER A 64 8.64 14.29 5.47
N GLY A 65 8.41 13.14 6.09
CA GLY A 65 7.52 13.01 7.24
C GLY A 65 8.01 13.80 8.46
N GLN A 66 9.33 13.89 8.69
CA GLN A 66 9.89 14.75 9.74
C GLN A 66 9.66 16.23 9.43
N LEU A 67 9.82 16.66 8.18
CA LEU A 67 9.53 18.04 7.76
C LEU A 67 8.05 18.37 7.92
N ALA A 68 7.15 17.50 7.52
CA ALA A 68 5.70 17.68 7.70
C ALA A 68 5.34 17.88 9.18
N ARG A 69 5.87 17.04 10.08
CA ARG A 69 5.67 17.18 11.54
C ARG A 69 6.25 18.47 12.09
N ARG A 70 7.40 18.91 11.59
CA ARG A 70 8.00 20.22 11.96
C ARG A 70 7.06 21.39 11.65
N TYR A 71 6.29 21.29 10.57
CA TYR A 71 5.32 22.31 10.16
C TYR A 71 3.92 22.10 10.75
N GLY A 72 3.69 21.03 11.49
CA GLY A 72 2.37 20.68 12.03
C GLY A 72 1.36 20.30 10.95
N LEU A 73 1.83 19.78 9.82
CA LEU A 73 0.99 19.42 8.67
C LEU A 73 0.82 17.89 8.54
N PRO A 74 -0.34 17.42 8.07
CA PRO A 74 -0.47 16.06 7.62
C PRO A 74 0.52 15.74 6.50
N PHE A 75 0.97 14.49 6.44
CA PHE A 75 1.95 14.03 5.45
C PHE A 75 1.33 13.05 4.45
N ARG A 76 1.54 13.30 3.18
CA ARG A 76 1.19 12.42 2.07
C ARG A 76 2.46 11.82 1.49
N SER A 77 2.53 10.50 1.42
CA SER A 77 3.58 9.74 0.74
C SER A 77 3.00 8.83 -0.34
N SER A 78 3.81 8.00 -0.94
CA SER A 78 3.41 7.05 -1.99
C SER A 78 4.10 5.70 -1.80
N SER A 79 3.48 4.65 -2.33
CA SER A 79 4.11 3.34 -2.51
C SER A 79 4.07 2.98 -3.99
N VAL A 80 5.23 2.81 -4.62
CA VAL A 80 5.37 2.56 -6.07
C VAL A 80 6.53 1.59 -6.29
N THR A 81 6.50 0.88 -7.42
CA THR A 81 7.57 0.03 -7.92
C THR A 81 8.03 0.48 -9.30
N SER A 82 9.29 0.26 -9.63
CA SER A 82 9.84 0.44 -10.98
C SER A 82 9.68 -0.81 -11.85
N SER A 83 9.32 -1.95 -11.27
CA SER A 83 9.17 -3.21 -12.00
C SER A 83 8.09 -3.13 -13.08
N ASN A 84 8.33 -3.79 -14.20
CA ASN A 84 7.41 -3.88 -15.34
C ASN A 84 6.44 -5.06 -15.21
N VAL A 85 6.67 -5.99 -14.28
CA VAL A 85 5.90 -7.22 -14.12
C VAL A 85 5.62 -7.52 -12.65
N VAL A 86 4.64 -8.39 -12.40
CA VAL A 86 4.29 -8.85 -11.05
C VAL A 86 5.21 -9.99 -10.64
N ASP A 87 6.35 -9.63 -10.06
CA ASP A 87 7.41 -10.56 -9.65
C ASP A 87 7.97 -10.20 -8.27
N ALA A 88 9.09 -10.82 -7.92
CA ALA A 88 9.79 -10.53 -6.66
C ALA A 88 10.23 -9.07 -6.59
N GLN A 89 10.71 -8.49 -7.70
CA GLN A 89 11.14 -7.08 -7.75
C GLN A 89 9.98 -6.16 -7.42
N SER A 90 8.84 -6.32 -8.06
CA SER A 90 7.67 -5.48 -7.82
C SER A 90 7.21 -5.53 -6.36
N THR A 91 7.36 -6.67 -5.71
CA THR A 91 6.96 -6.86 -4.32
C THR A 91 7.94 -6.21 -3.34
N TYR A 92 9.27 -6.46 -3.47
CA TYR A 92 10.21 -5.87 -2.53
C TYR A 92 10.35 -4.34 -2.69
N GLU A 93 10.22 -3.81 -3.92
CA GLU A 93 10.22 -2.37 -4.15
C GLU A 93 8.99 -1.68 -3.54
N SER A 94 7.80 -2.27 -3.70
CA SER A 94 6.58 -1.79 -3.06
C SER A 94 6.68 -1.87 -1.54
N ALA A 95 7.19 -2.97 -1.00
CA ALA A 95 7.40 -3.13 0.44
C ALA A 95 8.37 -2.07 1.00
N MET A 96 9.49 -1.81 0.32
CA MET A 96 10.46 -0.79 0.72
C MET A 96 9.86 0.62 0.68
N SER A 97 9.08 0.94 -0.36
CA SER A 97 8.36 2.20 -0.49
C SER A 97 7.36 2.39 0.65
N LEU A 98 6.58 1.34 0.93
CA LEU A 98 5.57 1.33 2.00
C LEU A 98 6.21 1.48 3.38
N TRP A 99 7.32 0.78 3.66
CA TRP A 99 8.09 0.95 4.89
C TRP A 99 8.60 2.38 5.07
N GLY A 100 9.10 2.99 3.99
CA GLY A 100 9.52 4.40 4.01
C GLY A 100 8.37 5.34 4.37
N ALA A 101 7.20 5.15 3.77
CA ALA A 101 6.01 5.95 4.02
C ALA A 101 5.48 5.78 5.45
N ILE A 102 5.35 4.55 5.94
CA ILE A 102 4.87 4.21 7.29
C ILE A 102 5.83 4.75 8.34
N SER A 103 7.13 4.47 8.20
CA SER A 103 8.16 4.95 9.13
C SER A 103 8.28 6.47 9.12
N GLY A 104 7.95 7.12 8.00
CA GLY A 104 7.81 8.57 7.88
C GLY A 104 6.60 9.14 8.59
N GLY A 105 5.65 8.30 9.02
CA GLY A 105 4.40 8.72 9.66
C GLY A 105 3.43 9.32 8.65
N ALA A 106 3.32 8.76 7.45
CA ALA A 106 2.39 9.23 6.44
C ALA A 106 0.93 9.04 6.90
N ASN A 107 0.12 10.09 6.73
CA ASN A 107 -1.31 10.05 6.98
C ASN A 107 -2.09 9.53 5.77
N ILE A 108 -1.52 9.70 4.58
CA ILE A 108 -2.07 9.22 3.31
C ILE A 108 -0.93 8.58 2.51
N ILE A 109 -1.12 7.37 2.04
CA ILE A 109 -0.20 6.68 1.13
C ILE A 109 -0.95 6.44 -0.17
N VAL A 110 -0.61 7.16 -1.21
CA VAL A 110 -1.21 7.02 -2.53
C VAL A 110 -0.42 6.03 -3.40
N HIS A 111 -1.02 5.57 -4.48
CA HIS A 111 -0.45 4.57 -5.40
C HIS A 111 -0.04 3.26 -4.70
N ALA A 112 -0.69 2.93 -3.57
CA ALA A 112 -0.27 1.83 -2.71
C ALA A 112 -0.60 0.44 -3.29
N ALA A 113 -1.44 0.36 -4.32
CA ALA A 113 -1.82 -0.92 -4.91
C ALA A 113 -2.05 -0.82 -6.42
N GLY A 114 -1.64 -1.86 -7.16
CA GLY A 114 -1.97 -2.07 -8.56
C GLY A 114 -1.07 -1.38 -9.59
N TRP A 115 -0.05 -0.65 -9.16
CA TRP A 115 0.83 0.10 -10.06
C TRP A 115 2.14 -0.63 -10.37
N LEU A 116 2.54 -0.59 -11.63
CA LEU A 116 3.81 -1.04 -12.19
C LEU A 116 4.47 0.10 -12.97
N GLU A 117 5.72 -0.09 -13.40
CA GLU A 117 6.45 0.83 -14.27
C GLU A 117 6.44 2.28 -13.74
N GLY A 118 6.70 2.45 -12.45
CA GLY A 118 6.71 3.79 -11.85
C GLY A 118 5.36 4.51 -11.84
N GLY A 119 4.26 3.79 -12.00
CA GLY A 119 2.90 4.34 -12.05
C GLY A 119 2.37 4.59 -13.46
N LEU A 120 3.06 4.09 -14.49
CA LEU A 120 2.60 4.21 -15.89
C LEU A 120 1.68 3.06 -16.32
N THR A 121 1.75 1.92 -15.63
CA THR A 121 0.94 0.74 -15.93
C THR A 121 0.19 0.26 -14.69
N ALA A 122 -1.08 -0.13 -14.87
CA ALA A 122 -1.89 -0.77 -13.84
C ALA A 122 -2.06 -2.27 -14.15
N SER A 123 -2.09 -3.10 -13.09
CA SER A 123 -2.31 -4.55 -13.18
C SER A 123 -3.27 -5.01 -12.11
N PHE A 124 -4.25 -5.82 -12.49
CA PHE A 124 -5.19 -6.43 -11.55
C PHE A 124 -4.50 -7.43 -10.62
N GLU A 125 -3.54 -8.20 -11.14
CA GLU A 125 -2.74 -9.12 -10.31
C GLU A 125 -1.90 -8.34 -9.30
N LYS A 126 -1.29 -7.23 -9.72
CA LYS A 126 -0.53 -6.36 -8.81
C LYS A 126 -1.43 -5.77 -7.73
N LEU A 127 -2.65 -5.38 -8.06
CA LEU A 127 -3.63 -4.89 -7.08
C LEU A 127 -3.89 -5.92 -5.99
N ILE A 128 -4.07 -7.19 -6.34
CA ILE A 128 -4.31 -8.27 -5.38
C ILE A 128 -3.06 -8.53 -4.52
N VAL A 129 -1.87 -8.58 -5.13
CA VAL A 129 -0.59 -8.77 -4.40
C VAL A 129 -0.36 -7.63 -3.41
N ASP A 130 -0.58 -6.40 -3.84
CA ASP A 130 -0.40 -5.23 -2.97
C ASP A 130 -1.46 -5.17 -1.86
N ALA A 131 -2.70 -5.57 -2.13
CA ALA A 131 -3.75 -5.62 -1.13
C ALA A 131 -3.39 -6.60 0.01
N GLU A 132 -2.83 -7.76 -0.32
CA GLU A 132 -2.28 -8.68 0.69
C GLU A 132 -1.18 -8.02 1.52
N MET A 133 -0.22 -7.36 0.87
CA MET A 133 0.87 -6.66 1.55
C MET A 133 0.35 -5.55 2.46
N LEU A 134 -0.63 -4.79 2.02
CA LEU A 134 -1.27 -3.74 2.82
C LEU A 134 -2.00 -4.30 4.04
N GLN A 135 -2.67 -5.44 3.92
CA GLN A 135 -3.29 -6.12 5.05
C GLN A 135 -2.25 -6.62 6.05
N MET A 136 -1.14 -7.21 5.57
CA MET A 136 -0.01 -7.61 6.43
C MET A 136 0.55 -6.41 7.20
N MET A 137 0.73 -5.26 6.55
CA MET A 137 1.20 -4.03 7.19
C MET A 137 0.19 -3.48 8.20
N SER A 138 -1.10 -3.53 7.88
CA SER A 138 -2.17 -3.12 8.80
C SER A 138 -2.15 -3.97 10.06
N GLU A 139 -2.01 -5.28 9.93
CA GLU A 139 -1.91 -6.19 11.07
C GLU A 139 -0.63 -5.95 11.88
N TYR A 140 0.51 -5.77 11.21
CA TYR A 140 1.78 -5.44 11.87
C TYR A 140 1.71 -4.15 12.71
N LEU A 141 0.94 -3.17 12.28
CA LEU A 141 0.80 -1.88 12.99
C LEU A 141 -0.21 -1.95 14.15
N ARG A 142 -0.96 -3.03 14.29
CA ARG A 142 -1.84 -3.22 15.44
C ARG A 142 -1.00 -3.43 16.70
N PRO A 143 -1.32 -2.75 17.80
CA PRO A 143 -0.63 -2.98 19.06
C PRO A 143 -0.89 -4.40 19.59
N ILE A 144 0.09 -4.95 20.29
CA ILE A 144 -0.11 -6.19 21.04
C ILE A 144 -1.04 -5.87 22.21
N GLU A 145 -2.20 -6.53 22.22
CA GLU A 145 -3.15 -6.41 23.32
C GLU A 145 -2.63 -7.19 24.55
N VAL A 146 -2.54 -6.52 25.70
CA VAL A 146 -2.08 -7.13 26.94
C VAL A 146 -3.20 -7.08 27.97
N THR A 147 -3.91 -8.20 28.12
CA THR A 147 -4.97 -8.43 29.11
C THR A 147 -4.72 -9.72 29.87
N PRO A 148 -5.44 -10.01 30.95
CA PRO A 148 -5.35 -11.32 31.61
C PRO A 148 -5.59 -12.49 30.64
N GLU A 149 -6.55 -12.34 29.73
CA GLU A 149 -6.91 -13.34 28.73
C GLU A 149 -5.80 -13.55 27.69
N THR A 150 -5.15 -12.47 27.21
CA THR A 150 -4.09 -12.56 26.21
C THR A 150 -2.75 -12.98 26.82
N LEU A 151 -2.51 -12.69 28.10
CA LEU A 151 -1.36 -13.22 28.85
C LEU A 151 -1.45 -14.73 29.07
N ALA A 152 -2.66 -15.29 29.13
CA ALA A 152 -2.94 -16.72 29.18
C ALA A 152 -2.19 -17.49 30.27
N LEU A 153 -2.00 -16.88 31.45
CA LEU A 153 -1.24 -17.49 32.54
C LEU A 153 -1.88 -18.79 33.02
N ASP A 154 -3.21 -18.87 33.07
CA ASP A 154 -3.92 -20.10 33.44
C ASP A 154 -3.69 -21.22 32.41
N ALA A 155 -3.65 -20.90 31.12
CA ALA A 155 -3.34 -21.85 30.06
C ALA A 155 -1.89 -22.36 30.14
N ILE A 156 -0.95 -21.48 30.53
CA ILE A 156 0.44 -21.86 30.77
C ILE A 156 0.52 -22.82 31.95
N ALA A 157 -0.20 -22.55 33.04
CA ALA A 157 -0.27 -23.41 34.21
C ALA A 157 -0.93 -24.77 33.89
N GLU A 158 -2.00 -24.77 33.10
CA GLU A 158 -2.70 -25.98 32.64
C GLU A 158 -1.77 -26.88 31.80
N ALA A 159 -1.06 -26.31 30.83
CA ALA A 159 -0.13 -27.06 29.98
C ALA A 159 1.06 -27.63 30.79
N GLY A 160 1.58 -26.88 31.77
CA GLY A 160 2.69 -27.28 32.62
C GLY A 160 4.03 -27.43 31.90
N PRO A 161 5.12 -27.66 32.64
CA PRO A 161 6.46 -27.83 32.07
C PRO A 161 6.56 -29.04 31.14
N GLY A 162 7.03 -28.83 29.90
CA GLY A 162 7.14 -29.89 28.89
C GLY A 162 5.82 -30.31 28.22
N GLY A 163 4.71 -29.68 28.60
CA GLY A 163 3.40 -29.90 27.97
C GLY A 163 3.24 -29.18 26.63
N HIS A 164 2.09 -29.35 25.99
CA HIS A 164 1.74 -28.66 24.75
C HIS A 164 0.37 -27.99 24.86
N PHE A 165 0.14 -26.98 24.02
CA PHE A 165 -1.05 -26.13 24.10
C PHE A 165 -2.21 -26.56 23.18
N PHE A 166 -2.08 -27.62 22.36
CA PHE A 166 -3.08 -27.97 21.35
C PHE A 166 -4.46 -28.32 21.94
N GLY A 167 -4.52 -28.92 23.12
CA GLY A 167 -5.78 -29.30 23.77
C GLY A 167 -6.28 -28.29 24.81
N VAL A 168 -5.53 -27.22 25.07
CA VAL A 168 -5.92 -26.21 26.06
C VAL A 168 -7.07 -25.36 25.55
N GLN A 169 -8.05 -25.09 26.41
CA GLN A 169 -9.25 -24.33 26.03
C GLN A 169 -8.91 -22.95 25.42
N HIS A 170 -7.85 -22.31 25.89
CA HIS A 170 -7.37 -21.04 25.34
C HIS A 170 -7.02 -21.15 23.84
N THR A 171 -6.32 -22.22 23.43
CA THR A 171 -6.00 -22.49 22.02
C THR A 171 -7.25 -22.86 21.24
N MET A 172 -8.06 -23.77 21.78
CA MET A 172 -9.26 -24.28 21.11
C MET A 172 -10.27 -23.20 20.75
N SER A 173 -10.35 -22.15 21.56
CA SER A 173 -11.25 -21.00 21.30
C SER A 173 -10.70 -19.95 20.34
N ARG A 174 -9.41 -20.05 19.95
CA ARG A 174 -8.69 -18.99 19.21
C ARG A 174 -7.95 -19.48 17.96
N TYR A 175 -7.81 -20.78 17.74
CA TYR A 175 -6.93 -21.30 16.68
C TYR A 175 -7.29 -20.83 15.27
N GLU A 176 -8.56 -20.49 15.01
CA GLU A 176 -9.01 -19.96 13.73
C GLU A 176 -8.75 -18.47 13.56
N THR A 177 -8.66 -17.72 14.66
CA THR A 177 -8.64 -16.25 14.64
C THR A 177 -7.39 -15.61 15.26
N ALA A 178 -6.53 -16.42 15.91
CA ALA A 178 -5.38 -15.91 16.66
C ALA A 178 -4.32 -15.25 15.78
N PHE A 179 -4.23 -15.65 14.51
CA PHE A 179 -3.21 -15.18 13.58
C PHE A 179 -3.83 -14.64 12.30
N TYR A 180 -3.13 -13.69 11.70
CA TYR A 180 -3.49 -13.16 10.39
C TYR A 180 -3.66 -14.28 9.35
N GLN A 181 -4.81 -14.28 8.70
CA GLN A 181 -5.13 -15.22 7.63
C GLN A 181 -4.92 -14.53 6.28
N PRO A 182 -3.93 -14.95 5.48
CA PRO A 182 -3.70 -14.39 4.15
C PRO A 182 -4.79 -14.86 3.19
N PHE A 183 -5.17 -14.01 2.24
CA PHE A 183 -6.07 -14.40 1.16
C PHE A 183 -5.33 -14.79 -0.12
N LEU A 184 -4.07 -14.39 -0.27
CA LEU A 184 -3.23 -14.69 -1.43
C LEU A 184 -2.09 -15.66 -1.11
N SER A 185 -1.39 -15.46 0.03
CA SER A 185 -0.21 -16.25 0.39
C SER A 185 -0.56 -17.70 0.65
N ASP A 186 0.25 -18.61 0.11
CA ASP A 186 0.12 -20.05 0.30
C ASP A 186 1.14 -20.54 1.34
N ARG A 187 0.65 -21.16 2.40
CA ARG A 187 1.47 -21.68 3.51
C ARG A 187 1.48 -23.20 3.58
N ARG A 188 0.93 -23.86 2.55
CA ARG A 188 0.95 -25.33 2.47
C ARG A 188 2.38 -25.83 2.31
N ASN A 189 2.61 -27.10 2.72
CA ASN A 189 3.86 -27.78 2.42
C ASN A 189 3.97 -28.05 0.89
N PHE A 190 5.14 -28.48 0.44
CA PHE A 190 5.43 -28.64 -0.99
C PHE A 190 4.49 -29.62 -1.67
N GLU A 191 4.23 -30.76 -1.02
CA GLU A 191 3.38 -31.83 -1.55
C GLU A 191 1.93 -31.33 -1.77
N SER A 192 1.35 -30.73 -0.73
CA SER A 192 -0.02 -30.19 -0.81
C SER A 192 -0.13 -29.01 -1.80
N TRP A 193 0.93 -28.18 -1.92
CA TRP A 193 0.99 -27.13 -2.93
C TRP A 193 1.05 -27.71 -4.36
N GLN A 194 1.83 -28.77 -4.55
CA GLN A 194 1.96 -29.47 -5.83
C GLN A 194 0.64 -30.12 -6.25
N GLU A 195 -0.03 -30.83 -5.32
CA GLU A 195 -1.34 -31.45 -5.55
C GLU A 195 -2.42 -30.40 -5.91
N ALA A 196 -2.30 -29.19 -5.37
CA ALA A 196 -3.21 -28.08 -5.68
C ALA A 196 -2.87 -27.30 -6.96
N GLY A 197 -1.94 -27.81 -7.80
CA GLY A 197 -1.65 -27.26 -9.12
C GLY A 197 -0.42 -26.35 -9.20
N SER A 198 0.40 -26.28 -8.16
CA SER A 198 1.68 -25.54 -8.16
C SER A 198 1.56 -24.07 -8.61
N GLU A 199 0.46 -23.40 -8.22
CA GLU A 199 0.23 -22.01 -8.59
C GLU A 199 1.19 -21.06 -7.86
N ASP A 200 1.84 -20.17 -8.60
CA ASP A 200 2.54 -19.01 -8.06
C ASP A 200 1.56 -17.90 -7.60
N ALA A 201 2.10 -16.87 -6.94
CA ALA A 201 1.28 -15.78 -6.42
C ALA A 201 0.53 -15.01 -7.52
N GLN A 202 1.15 -14.83 -8.70
CA GLN A 202 0.52 -14.12 -9.82
C GLN A 202 -0.68 -14.90 -10.37
N LYS A 203 -0.58 -16.22 -10.51
CA LYS A 203 -1.71 -17.05 -10.94
C LYS A 203 -2.86 -17.05 -9.94
N ARG A 204 -2.54 -17.15 -8.65
CA ARG A 204 -3.55 -17.02 -7.59
C ARG A 204 -4.23 -15.66 -7.61
N ALA A 205 -3.46 -14.57 -7.75
CA ALA A 205 -3.99 -13.22 -7.88
C ALA A 205 -4.92 -13.07 -9.09
N ASN A 206 -4.52 -13.65 -10.25
CA ASN A 206 -5.37 -13.64 -11.46
C ASN A 206 -6.72 -14.33 -11.22
N ARG A 207 -6.74 -15.48 -10.55
CA ARG A 207 -7.97 -16.16 -10.20
C ARG A 207 -8.85 -15.34 -9.24
N ILE A 208 -8.23 -14.71 -8.22
CA ILE A 208 -8.94 -13.90 -7.22
C ILE A 208 -9.63 -12.70 -7.87
N TRP A 209 -8.91 -11.88 -8.66
CA TRP A 209 -9.54 -10.70 -9.24
C TRP A 209 -10.65 -11.06 -10.24
N LYS A 210 -10.52 -12.16 -10.98
CA LYS A 210 -11.58 -12.64 -11.87
C LYS A 210 -12.84 -13.01 -11.09
N SER A 211 -12.69 -13.78 -10.01
CA SER A 211 -13.82 -14.11 -9.13
C SER A 211 -14.49 -12.87 -8.55
N LEU A 212 -13.72 -11.87 -8.11
CA LEU A 212 -14.27 -10.62 -7.60
C LEU A 212 -15.10 -9.87 -8.67
N LEU A 213 -14.67 -9.90 -9.94
CA LEU A 213 -15.43 -9.27 -11.03
C LEU A 213 -16.69 -10.06 -11.42
N GLU A 214 -16.66 -11.38 -11.32
CA GLU A 214 -17.85 -12.23 -11.54
C GLU A 214 -18.94 -11.95 -10.49
N ASP A 215 -18.54 -11.70 -9.25
CA ASP A 215 -19.44 -11.37 -8.15
C ASP A 215 -19.89 -9.90 -8.13
N TYR A 216 -19.22 -9.03 -8.91
CA TYR A 216 -19.54 -7.61 -8.94
C TYR A 216 -20.96 -7.37 -9.45
N ARG A 217 -21.70 -6.54 -8.72
CA ARG A 217 -22.98 -6.01 -9.12
C ARG A 217 -22.90 -4.50 -9.12
N GLN A 218 -23.19 -3.88 -10.27
CA GLN A 218 -23.19 -2.44 -10.35
C GLN A 218 -24.23 -1.85 -9.40
N PRO A 219 -23.85 -0.89 -8.53
CA PRO A 219 -24.81 -0.19 -7.69
C PRO A 219 -25.91 0.44 -8.58
N PRO A 220 -27.18 0.34 -8.16
CA PRO A 220 -28.26 0.93 -8.93
C PRO A 220 -28.12 2.46 -9.00
N LEU A 221 -28.22 3.01 -10.18
CA LEU A 221 -28.31 4.44 -10.43
C LEU A 221 -29.75 4.75 -10.86
N ASP A 222 -30.25 5.94 -10.54
CA ASP A 222 -31.54 6.41 -11.06
C ASP A 222 -31.47 6.39 -12.59
N PRO A 223 -32.42 5.72 -13.29
CA PRO A 223 -32.39 5.62 -14.76
C PRO A 223 -32.33 6.96 -15.48
N ALA A 224 -32.97 8.00 -14.95
CA ALA A 224 -32.94 9.33 -15.54
C ALA A 224 -31.54 9.98 -15.44
N ILE A 225 -30.83 9.75 -14.32
CA ILE A 225 -29.45 10.23 -14.14
C ILE A 225 -28.50 9.45 -15.06
N ASP A 226 -28.68 8.14 -15.19
CA ASP A 226 -27.86 7.29 -16.07
C ASP A 226 -27.99 7.72 -17.53
N GLU A 227 -29.23 7.98 -18.02
CA GLU A 227 -29.50 8.48 -19.35
C GLU A 227 -28.87 9.88 -19.59
N GLU A 228 -29.03 10.82 -18.65
CA GLU A 228 -28.42 12.16 -18.73
C GLU A 228 -26.88 12.10 -18.79
N LEU A 229 -26.27 11.22 -17.98
CA LEU A 229 -24.81 10.99 -17.99
C LEU A 229 -24.34 10.39 -19.33
N ALA A 230 -25.07 9.41 -19.85
CA ALA A 230 -24.78 8.79 -21.13
C ALA A 230 -24.83 9.82 -22.27
N ASP A 231 -25.87 10.65 -22.31
CA ASP A 231 -26.03 11.73 -23.28
C ASP A 231 -24.91 12.78 -23.15
N TYR A 232 -24.56 13.17 -21.94
CA TYR A 232 -23.45 14.09 -21.70
C TYR A 232 -22.12 13.52 -22.23
N VAL A 233 -21.82 12.27 -21.94
CA VAL A 233 -20.59 11.60 -22.42
C VAL A 233 -20.57 11.51 -23.93
N ALA A 234 -21.72 11.17 -24.58
CA ALA A 234 -21.83 11.10 -26.04
C ALA A 234 -21.56 12.45 -26.69
N ARG A 235 -22.16 13.53 -26.19
CA ARG A 235 -21.91 14.90 -26.66
C ARG A 235 -20.46 15.30 -26.51
N ARG A 236 -19.85 15.08 -25.34
CA ARG A 236 -18.44 15.44 -25.09
C ARG A 236 -17.48 14.70 -25.99
N LYS A 237 -17.72 13.42 -26.26
CA LYS A 237 -16.93 12.63 -27.23
C LYS A 237 -17.04 13.17 -28.65
N ALA A 238 -18.21 13.63 -29.05
CA ALA A 238 -18.43 14.24 -30.39
C ALA A 238 -17.75 15.62 -30.54
N GLU A 239 -17.71 16.42 -29.47
CA GLU A 239 -17.06 17.74 -29.43
C GLU A 239 -15.53 17.66 -29.34
N SER A 240 -14.98 16.58 -28.81
CA SER A 240 -13.54 16.39 -28.59
C SER A 240 -13.09 15.08 -29.25
N PRO A 241 -12.96 15.04 -30.56
CA PRO A 241 -12.42 13.88 -31.26
C PRO A 241 -10.97 13.63 -30.82
N PRO A 242 -10.46 12.39 -30.90
CA PRO A 242 -9.15 11.99 -30.45
C PRO A 242 -8.01 12.70 -31.14
#